data_1e3e6d5b4c44d903e77ee31277005720
#
_entry.id   1e3e6d5b4c44d903e77ee31277005720
#
_cell.length_a   1.000
_cell.length_b   1.000
_cell.length_c   1.000
_cell.angle_alpha   90.00
_cell.angle_beta   90.00
_cell.angle_gamma   90.00
#
_symmetry.space_group_name_H-M   'P 1'
#
loop_
_entity.id
_entity.type
_entity.pdbx_description
1 polymer ?
#
loop_
_entity_poly.entity_id
_entity_poly.type
_entity_poly.pdbx_seq_one_letter_code
_entity_poly.pdbx_strand_id
1 'polypeptide(L)'
;SEYIDSPVFFKCENLQRTGSFKLRGAYNIISKLSPEHRARGVVAASAGNHAQGVAYAAKELGISATIFMPVGASLPKYQATLDFGAEVILTGEIVDETMKAAREFTERSGAVLIPPFDDRDVVIGQGTVGLEILQDLPDVDNILVCLGGGGLAAGVATVAKLMAAKRGKKINIIAIQAEAAAAY
;
A
#
# COMPACT_ATOMS: atom_id res chain seq x y z
N SER A 1 15.67 23.35 -10.47
CA SER A 1 15.71 23.60 -9.02
C SER A 1 17.03 24.25 -8.66
N GLU A 2 17.05 25.13 -7.64
CA GLU A 2 18.28 25.83 -7.21
C GLU A 2 19.39 24.87 -6.74
N TYR A 3 19.04 23.63 -6.38
CA TYR A 3 19.97 22.64 -5.83
C TYR A 3 20.33 21.51 -6.82
N ILE A 4 19.55 21.36 -7.87
CA ILE A 4 19.74 20.27 -8.84
C ILE A 4 19.60 20.87 -10.24
N ASP A 5 20.68 20.82 -11.03
CA ASP A 5 20.69 21.29 -12.42
C ASP A 5 20.01 20.25 -13.35
N SER A 6 18.79 19.90 -13.02
CA SER A 6 17.97 18.93 -13.75
C SER A 6 16.48 19.10 -13.45
N PRO A 7 15.58 18.82 -14.40
CA PRO A 7 14.14 18.79 -14.14
C PRO A 7 13.79 17.71 -13.11
N VAL A 8 13.00 18.09 -12.09
CA VAL A 8 12.50 17.17 -11.05
C VAL A 8 10.99 17.26 -11.03
N PHE A 9 10.34 16.12 -11.05
CA PHE A 9 8.89 15.95 -10.99
C PHE A 9 8.49 15.10 -9.78
N PHE A 10 7.32 15.37 -9.20
CA PHE A 10 6.80 14.63 -8.07
C PHE A 10 5.50 13.91 -8.44
N LYS A 11 5.45 12.59 -8.22
CA LYS A 11 4.20 11.83 -8.20
C LYS A 11 3.63 11.90 -6.78
N CYS A 12 2.67 12.81 -6.59
CA CYS A 12 2.16 13.21 -5.26
C CYS A 12 1.15 12.20 -4.70
N GLU A 13 1.60 11.01 -4.30
CA GLU A 13 0.73 10.00 -3.67
C GLU A 13 0.21 10.40 -2.27
N ASN A 14 0.75 11.45 -1.66
CA ASN A 14 0.18 12.10 -0.47
C ASN A 14 -1.15 12.84 -0.75
N LEU A 15 -1.47 13.12 -2.01
CA LEU A 15 -2.74 13.70 -2.44
C LEU A 15 -3.77 12.64 -2.86
N GLN A 16 -3.43 11.35 -2.74
CA GLN A 16 -4.35 10.24 -2.98
C GLN A 16 -5.49 10.25 -1.94
N ARG A 17 -6.62 9.63 -2.23
CA ARG A 17 -7.85 9.61 -1.40
C ARG A 17 -7.62 9.24 0.07
N THR A 18 -6.67 8.36 0.34
CA THR A 18 -6.28 7.96 1.71
C THR A 18 -4.95 8.57 2.15
N GLY A 19 -4.47 9.63 1.47
CA GLY A 19 -3.20 10.29 1.76
C GLY A 19 -1.96 9.45 1.47
N SER A 20 -2.08 8.36 0.73
CA SER A 20 -0.94 7.50 0.36
C SER A 20 -1.25 6.53 -0.78
N PHE A 21 -0.20 5.96 -1.37
CA PHE A 21 -0.29 4.94 -2.42
C PHE A 21 -0.93 3.61 -1.97
N LYS A 22 -1.08 3.36 -0.67
CA LYS A 22 -1.52 2.07 -0.13
C LYS A 22 -2.88 1.61 -0.64
N LEU A 23 -3.76 2.54 -0.95
CA LEU A 23 -5.05 2.25 -1.58
C LEU A 23 -4.92 1.41 -2.85
N ARG A 24 -3.93 1.66 -3.69
CA ARG A 24 -3.77 0.99 -4.99
C ARG A 24 -3.61 -0.52 -4.85
N GLY A 25 -2.69 -0.96 -3.99
CA GLY A 25 -2.47 -2.38 -3.71
C GLY A 25 -3.64 -3.01 -2.96
N ALA A 26 -4.19 -2.33 -1.96
CA ALA A 26 -5.34 -2.82 -1.22
C ALA A 26 -6.56 -3.02 -2.14
N TYR A 27 -6.87 -2.05 -2.98
CA TYR A 27 -7.97 -2.16 -3.94
C TYR A 27 -7.76 -3.30 -4.93
N ASN A 28 -6.54 -3.44 -5.48
CA ASN A 28 -6.25 -4.47 -6.47
C ASN A 28 -6.43 -5.89 -5.89
N ILE A 29 -5.91 -6.18 -4.70
CA ILE A 29 -6.06 -7.50 -4.07
C ILE A 29 -7.51 -7.76 -3.67
N ILE A 30 -8.19 -6.80 -3.03
CA ILE A 30 -9.57 -6.96 -2.55
C ILE A 30 -10.55 -7.12 -3.71
N SER A 31 -10.34 -6.41 -4.83
CA SER A 31 -11.20 -6.51 -6.02
C SER A 31 -11.18 -7.88 -6.68
N LYS A 32 -10.13 -8.67 -6.46
CA LYS A 32 -9.95 -10.03 -7.02
C LYS A 32 -10.48 -11.14 -6.11
N LEU A 33 -10.95 -10.82 -4.93
CA LEU A 33 -11.49 -11.83 -4.01
C LEU A 33 -12.71 -12.53 -4.63
N SER A 34 -12.81 -13.83 -4.42
CA SER A 34 -13.98 -14.61 -4.78
C SER A 34 -15.24 -14.13 -4.03
N PRO A 35 -16.45 -14.36 -4.55
CA PRO A 35 -17.68 -14.03 -3.83
C PRO A 35 -17.73 -14.57 -2.41
N GLU A 36 -17.22 -15.78 -2.19
CA GLU A 36 -17.14 -16.42 -0.89
C GLU A 36 -16.22 -15.66 0.07
N HIS A 37 -15.02 -15.26 -0.38
CA HIS A 37 -14.09 -14.48 0.42
C HIS A 37 -14.62 -13.06 0.70
N ARG A 38 -15.29 -12.43 -0.27
CA ARG A 38 -15.95 -11.13 -0.06
C ARG A 38 -17.02 -11.18 1.03
N ALA A 39 -17.80 -12.25 1.05
CA ALA A 39 -18.85 -12.43 2.06
C ALA A 39 -18.30 -12.57 3.49
N ARG A 40 -17.08 -13.08 3.63
CA ARG A 40 -16.39 -13.21 4.93
C ARG A 40 -15.69 -11.94 5.39
N GLY A 41 -15.48 -10.97 4.48
CA GLY A 41 -14.81 -9.72 4.76
C GLY A 41 -13.28 -9.79 4.68
N VAL A 42 -12.64 -8.66 4.96
CA VAL A 42 -11.18 -8.50 4.95
C VAL A 42 -10.66 -8.02 6.30
N VAL A 43 -9.41 -8.36 6.58
CA VAL A 43 -8.74 -8.01 7.84
C VAL A 43 -7.38 -7.38 7.51
N ALA A 44 -6.96 -6.38 8.28
CA ALA A 44 -5.59 -5.91 8.27
C ALA A 44 -5.10 -5.57 9.67
N ALA A 45 -3.80 -5.67 9.88
CA ALA A 45 -3.12 -5.18 11.09
C ALA A 45 -2.22 -4.01 10.73
N SER A 46 -2.62 -2.80 11.09
CA SER A 46 -1.85 -1.59 10.79
C SER A 46 -2.42 -0.37 11.51
N ALA A 47 -1.57 0.46 12.10
CA ALA A 47 -1.94 1.76 12.67
C ALA A 47 -1.71 2.93 11.69
N GLY A 48 -1.55 2.68 10.40
CA GLY A 48 -1.14 3.70 9.44
C GLY A 48 -1.86 3.66 8.09
N ASN A 49 -1.12 4.02 7.06
CA ASN A 49 -1.64 4.17 5.70
C ASN A 49 -2.26 2.88 5.12
N HIS A 50 -1.77 1.70 5.54
CA HIS A 50 -2.33 0.43 5.07
C HIS A 50 -3.73 0.20 5.63
N ALA A 51 -3.96 0.51 6.91
CA ALA A 51 -5.28 0.46 7.54
C ALA A 51 -6.32 1.26 6.74
N GLN A 52 -6.00 2.51 6.47
CA GLN A 52 -6.87 3.41 5.70
C GLN A 52 -7.08 2.93 4.27
N GLY A 53 -6.02 2.44 3.62
CA GLY A 53 -6.10 1.88 2.27
C GLY A 53 -7.03 0.68 2.17
N VAL A 54 -6.95 -0.25 3.13
CA VAL A 54 -7.84 -1.43 3.20
C VAL A 54 -9.27 -1.02 3.53
N ALA A 55 -9.47 -0.16 4.54
CA ALA A 55 -10.79 0.31 4.94
C ALA A 55 -11.52 0.99 3.76
N TYR A 56 -10.84 1.93 3.09
CA TYR A 56 -11.40 2.62 1.94
C TYR A 56 -11.70 1.66 0.78
N ALA A 57 -10.76 0.78 0.42
CA ALA A 57 -10.95 -0.17 -0.68
C ALA A 57 -12.12 -1.13 -0.41
N ALA A 58 -12.24 -1.62 0.82
CA ALA A 58 -13.35 -2.48 1.23
C ALA A 58 -14.69 -1.76 1.13
N LYS A 59 -14.78 -0.52 1.62
CA LYS A 59 -15.97 0.34 1.50
C LYS A 59 -16.41 0.50 0.04
N GLU A 60 -15.51 0.88 -0.85
CA GLU A 60 -15.81 1.07 -2.29
C GLU A 60 -16.28 -0.23 -2.97
N LEU A 61 -15.85 -1.38 -2.47
CA LEU A 61 -16.20 -2.69 -3.01
C LEU A 61 -17.38 -3.35 -2.27
N GLY A 62 -17.97 -2.68 -1.28
CA GLY A 62 -19.10 -3.19 -0.49
C GLY A 62 -18.74 -4.39 0.38
N ILE A 63 -17.50 -4.46 0.87
CA ILE A 63 -16.95 -5.56 1.67
C ILE A 63 -16.70 -5.07 3.10
N SER A 64 -17.05 -5.86 4.13
CA SER A 64 -16.71 -5.53 5.51
C SER A 64 -15.21 -5.58 5.76
N ALA A 65 -14.69 -4.63 6.53
CA ALA A 65 -13.29 -4.59 6.92
C ALA A 65 -13.15 -4.51 8.44
N THR A 66 -12.30 -5.35 9.01
CA THR A 66 -11.91 -5.30 10.42
C THR A 66 -10.41 -4.98 10.49
N ILE A 67 -10.08 -3.87 11.13
CA ILE A 67 -8.71 -3.36 11.23
C ILE A 67 -8.20 -3.49 12.66
N PHE A 68 -7.14 -4.23 12.84
CA PHE A 68 -6.45 -4.35 14.11
C PHE A 68 -5.38 -3.27 14.24
N MET A 69 -5.39 -2.54 15.35
CA MET A 69 -4.42 -1.48 15.65
C MET A 69 -3.87 -1.67 17.07
N PRO A 70 -2.60 -1.33 17.33
CA PRO A 70 -2.08 -1.29 18.70
C PRO A 70 -2.82 -0.23 19.52
N VAL A 71 -2.92 -0.44 20.83
CA VAL A 71 -3.63 0.47 21.77
C VAL A 71 -3.09 1.89 21.71
N GLY A 72 -1.79 2.05 21.42
CA GLY A 72 -1.12 3.36 21.26
C GLY A 72 -1.26 3.98 19.86
N ALA A 73 -2.16 3.50 19.01
CA ALA A 73 -2.37 4.08 17.67
C ALA A 73 -2.79 5.55 17.76
N SER A 74 -2.28 6.39 16.84
CA SER A 74 -2.61 7.81 16.85
C SER A 74 -4.09 8.03 16.57
N LEU A 75 -4.74 8.88 17.37
CA LEU A 75 -6.16 9.18 17.28
C LEU A 75 -6.61 9.63 15.87
N PRO A 76 -5.88 10.50 15.14
CA PRO A 76 -6.26 10.87 13.78
C PRO A 76 -6.31 9.68 12.80
N LYS A 77 -5.39 8.72 12.91
CA LYS A 77 -5.36 7.53 12.04
C LYS A 77 -6.46 6.53 12.41
N TYR A 78 -6.73 6.37 13.70
CA TYR A 78 -7.84 5.59 14.20
C TYR A 78 -9.16 6.15 13.65
N GLN A 79 -9.40 7.46 13.84
CA GLN A 79 -10.63 8.11 13.39
C GLN A 79 -10.79 8.03 11.87
N ALA A 80 -9.73 8.33 11.10
CA ALA A 80 -9.79 8.22 9.64
C ALA A 80 -10.14 6.81 9.15
N THR A 81 -9.70 5.76 9.87
CA THR A 81 -10.05 4.39 9.52
C THR A 81 -11.52 4.08 9.80
N LEU A 82 -12.06 4.57 10.92
CA LEU A 82 -13.50 4.49 11.22
C LEU A 82 -14.36 5.26 10.19
N ASP A 83 -13.93 6.44 9.79
CA ASP A 83 -14.63 7.29 8.81
C ASP A 83 -14.71 6.61 7.42
N PHE A 84 -13.75 5.75 7.11
CA PHE A 84 -13.81 4.87 5.94
C PHE A 84 -14.72 3.64 6.13
N GLY A 85 -15.37 3.50 7.29
CA GLY A 85 -16.41 2.49 7.53
C GLY A 85 -15.89 1.14 7.98
N ALA A 86 -14.63 1.02 8.39
CA ALA A 86 -14.08 -0.21 8.95
C ALA A 86 -14.40 -0.32 10.44
N GLU A 87 -14.57 -1.54 10.94
CA GLU A 87 -14.47 -1.85 12.34
C GLU A 87 -13.01 -1.78 12.78
N VAL A 88 -12.72 -1.10 13.90
CA VAL A 88 -11.36 -1.02 14.43
C VAL A 88 -11.30 -1.68 15.80
N ILE A 89 -10.39 -2.66 15.93
CA ILE A 89 -10.12 -3.39 17.17
C ILE A 89 -8.75 -2.96 17.69
N LEU A 90 -8.74 -2.28 18.84
CA LEU A 90 -7.50 -1.92 19.52
C LEU A 90 -7.01 -3.11 20.34
N THR A 91 -5.80 -3.60 20.04
CA THR A 91 -5.21 -4.76 20.74
C THR A 91 -3.70 -4.81 20.60
N GLY A 92 -3.05 -5.26 21.66
CA GLY A 92 -1.59 -5.28 21.72
C GLY A 92 -0.95 -3.91 21.88
N GLU A 93 0.28 -3.88 22.31
CA GLU A 93 1.08 -2.65 22.45
C GLU A 93 1.99 -2.42 21.25
N ILE A 94 2.38 -3.52 20.57
CA ILE A 94 3.27 -3.52 19.40
C ILE A 94 2.61 -4.15 18.17
N VAL A 95 3.20 -3.90 17.02
CA VAL A 95 2.67 -4.37 15.71
C VAL A 95 2.59 -5.91 15.65
N ASP A 96 3.54 -6.62 16.24
CA ASP A 96 3.58 -8.08 16.21
C ASP A 96 2.42 -8.72 16.97
N GLU A 97 2.07 -8.17 18.13
CA GLU A 97 0.91 -8.61 18.91
C GLU A 97 -0.40 -8.32 18.17
N THR A 98 -0.49 -7.14 17.58
CA THR A 98 -1.63 -6.74 16.74
C THR A 98 -1.79 -7.68 15.53
N MET A 99 -0.68 -8.04 14.87
CA MET A 99 -0.68 -8.97 13.74
C MET A 99 -1.09 -10.38 14.18
N LYS A 100 -0.64 -10.84 15.35
CA LYS A 100 -1.06 -12.13 15.91
C LYS A 100 -2.58 -12.17 16.13
N ALA A 101 -3.14 -11.16 16.77
CA ALA A 101 -4.59 -11.06 16.99
C ALA A 101 -5.38 -11.04 15.67
N ALA A 102 -4.89 -10.33 14.66
CA ALA A 102 -5.50 -10.31 13.33
C ALA A 102 -5.50 -11.70 12.67
N ARG A 103 -4.41 -12.46 12.78
CA ARG A 103 -4.32 -13.83 12.26
C ARG A 103 -5.28 -14.77 12.98
N GLU A 104 -5.32 -14.74 14.31
CA GLU A 104 -6.26 -15.54 15.10
C GLU A 104 -7.72 -15.22 14.75
N PHE A 105 -8.02 -13.95 14.45
CA PHE A 105 -9.33 -13.56 13.97
C PHE A 105 -9.64 -14.14 12.59
N THR A 106 -8.67 -14.14 11.65
CA THR A 106 -8.88 -14.73 10.32
C THR A 106 -9.12 -16.22 10.38
N GLU A 107 -8.41 -16.94 11.25
CA GLU A 107 -8.60 -18.41 11.46
C GLU A 107 -10.02 -18.72 11.92
N ARG A 108 -10.60 -17.91 12.79
CA ARG A 108 -11.96 -18.12 13.33
C ARG A 108 -13.07 -17.66 12.39
N SER A 109 -12.87 -16.51 11.73
CA SER A 109 -13.90 -15.88 10.90
C SER A 109 -13.86 -16.32 9.44
N GLY A 110 -12.71 -16.81 8.96
CA GLY A 110 -12.44 -17.08 7.56
C GLY A 110 -12.31 -15.81 6.70
N ALA A 111 -12.25 -14.63 7.31
CA ALA A 111 -11.97 -13.36 6.62
C ALA A 111 -10.56 -13.37 6.04
N VAL A 112 -10.32 -12.56 5.00
CA VAL A 112 -9.05 -12.55 4.27
C VAL A 112 -8.10 -11.52 4.85
N LEU A 113 -6.92 -11.94 5.31
CA LEU A 113 -5.86 -11.02 5.74
C LEU A 113 -5.25 -10.33 4.51
N ILE A 114 -5.27 -9.01 4.50
CA ILE A 114 -4.66 -8.19 3.44
C ILE A 114 -3.27 -7.73 3.88
N PRO A 115 -2.20 -8.24 3.26
CA PRO A 115 -0.84 -7.88 3.65
C PRO A 115 -0.48 -6.46 3.20
N PRO A 116 0.42 -5.76 3.93
CA PRO A 116 0.76 -4.37 3.66
C PRO A 116 1.68 -4.16 2.45
N PHE A 117 2.40 -5.19 1.98
CA PHE A 117 3.38 -5.09 0.90
C PHE A 117 3.78 -6.43 0.26
N ASP A 118 3.91 -7.52 1.02
CA ASP A 118 4.46 -8.80 0.56
C ASP A 118 3.36 -9.72 0.01
N ASP A 119 2.81 -9.31 -1.13
CA ASP A 119 1.84 -10.07 -1.89
C ASP A 119 1.88 -9.64 -3.36
N ARG A 120 1.74 -10.59 -4.28
CA ARG A 120 1.79 -10.35 -5.72
C ARG A 120 0.76 -9.31 -6.17
N ASP A 121 -0.48 -9.43 -5.72
CA ASP A 121 -1.56 -8.54 -6.14
C ASP A 121 -1.43 -7.16 -5.52
N VAL A 122 -0.90 -7.06 -4.30
CA VAL A 122 -0.54 -5.78 -3.69
C VAL A 122 0.56 -5.10 -4.51
N VAL A 123 1.64 -5.81 -4.85
CA VAL A 123 2.75 -5.29 -5.67
C VAL A 123 2.26 -4.83 -7.05
N ILE A 124 1.39 -5.60 -7.70
CA ILE A 124 0.77 -5.21 -8.99
C ILE A 124 0.00 -3.89 -8.85
N GLY A 125 -0.82 -3.75 -7.81
CA GLY A 125 -1.55 -2.51 -7.54
C GLY A 125 -0.61 -1.32 -7.35
N GLN A 126 0.46 -1.47 -6.57
CA GLN A 126 1.48 -0.42 -6.38
C GLN A 126 2.21 -0.09 -7.68
N GLY A 127 2.37 -1.04 -8.59
CA GLY A 127 2.97 -0.85 -9.90
C GLY A 127 2.25 0.17 -10.77
N THR A 128 0.96 0.43 -10.52
CA THR A 128 0.20 1.47 -11.22
C THR A 128 0.78 2.87 -11.03
N VAL A 129 1.49 3.13 -9.93
CA VAL A 129 2.26 4.37 -9.74
C VAL A 129 3.32 4.52 -10.83
N GLY A 130 4.10 3.46 -11.08
CA GLY A 130 5.11 3.44 -12.14
C GLY A 130 4.49 3.58 -13.53
N LEU A 131 3.33 2.96 -13.77
CA LEU A 131 2.62 3.07 -15.03
C LEU A 131 2.21 4.52 -15.32
N GLU A 132 1.60 5.19 -14.35
CA GLU A 132 1.19 6.59 -14.48
C GLU A 132 2.40 7.53 -14.65
N ILE A 133 3.49 7.30 -13.90
CA ILE A 133 4.73 8.08 -14.09
C ILE A 133 5.20 8.00 -15.56
N LEU A 134 5.21 6.79 -16.15
CA LEU A 134 5.67 6.61 -17.52
C LEU A 134 4.67 7.06 -18.59
N GLN A 135 3.41 7.24 -18.24
CA GLN A 135 2.41 7.89 -19.08
C GLN A 135 2.61 9.41 -19.09
N ASP A 136 2.84 10.01 -17.91
CA ASP A 136 3.00 11.45 -17.74
C ASP A 136 4.40 11.91 -18.20
N LEU A 137 5.43 11.09 -17.97
CA LEU A 137 6.84 11.38 -18.29
C LEU A 137 7.48 10.21 -19.05
N PRO A 138 7.17 10.04 -20.35
CA PRO A 138 7.63 8.89 -21.13
C PRO A 138 9.15 8.86 -21.33
N ASP A 139 9.82 9.97 -21.16
CA ASP A 139 11.27 10.14 -21.35
C ASP A 139 12.07 10.23 -20.04
N VAL A 140 11.46 9.89 -18.90
CA VAL A 140 12.16 9.88 -17.61
C VAL A 140 13.34 8.91 -17.62
N ASP A 141 14.49 9.36 -17.10
CA ASP A 141 15.71 8.56 -16.98
C ASP A 141 15.86 7.89 -15.62
N ASN A 142 15.42 8.58 -14.56
CA ASN A 142 15.59 8.13 -13.18
C ASN A 142 14.27 8.24 -12.41
N ILE A 143 13.88 7.18 -11.73
CA ILE A 143 12.74 7.18 -10.81
C ILE A 143 13.26 6.88 -9.40
N LEU A 144 13.13 7.86 -8.51
CA LEU A 144 13.45 7.70 -7.09
C LEU A 144 12.18 7.24 -6.38
N VAL A 145 12.28 6.17 -5.60
CA VAL A 145 11.14 5.57 -4.92
C VAL A 145 11.47 5.26 -3.46
N CYS A 146 10.58 5.62 -2.54
CA CYS A 146 10.73 5.30 -1.13
C CYS A 146 10.68 3.78 -0.92
N LEU A 147 11.62 3.26 -0.13
CA LEU A 147 11.74 1.85 0.22
C LEU A 147 11.45 1.65 1.72
N GLY A 148 10.37 0.96 2.01
CA GLY A 148 10.05 0.40 3.32
C GLY A 148 9.95 -1.12 3.17
N GLY A 149 8.74 -1.68 3.24
CA GLY A 149 8.50 -3.11 3.01
C GLY A 149 8.64 -3.60 1.55
N GLY A 150 9.12 -2.78 0.63
CA GLY A 150 9.49 -3.16 -0.74
C GLY A 150 8.36 -3.17 -1.77
N GLY A 151 7.09 -3.28 -1.39
CA GLY A 151 5.99 -3.48 -2.34
C GLY A 151 5.83 -2.37 -3.39
N LEU A 152 5.99 -1.10 -3.00
CA LEU A 152 5.98 0.03 -3.93
C LEU A 152 7.18 -0.02 -4.89
N ALA A 153 8.37 -0.16 -4.34
CA ALA A 153 9.60 -0.19 -5.13
C ALA A 153 9.61 -1.36 -6.13
N ALA A 154 9.17 -2.55 -5.70
CA ALA A 154 9.03 -3.72 -6.55
C ALA A 154 8.02 -3.50 -7.68
N GLY A 155 6.86 -2.92 -7.37
CA GLY A 155 5.82 -2.61 -8.34
C GLY A 155 6.28 -1.60 -9.39
N VAL A 156 6.81 -0.47 -8.96
CA VAL A 156 7.34 0.59 -9.83
C VAL A 156 8.48 0.07 -10.70
N ALA A 157 9.45 -0.65 -10.09
CA ALA A 157 10.59 -1.19 -10.81
C ALA A 157 10.18 -2.20 -11.88
N THR A 158 9.22 -3.08 -11.56
CA THR A 158 8.71 -4.08 -12.51
C THR A 158 8.10 -3.40 -13.73
N VAL A 159 7.19 -2.45 -13.53
CA VAL A 159 6.55 -1.72 -14.63
C VAL A 159 7.57 -0.93 -15.43
N ALA A 160 8.45 -0.19 -14.75
CA ALA A 160 9.44 0.64 -15.43
C ALA A 160 10.38 -0.20 -16.29
N LYS A 161 10.88 -1.33 -15.79
CA LYS A 161 11.76 -2.23 -16.56
C LYS A 161 11.07 -2.87 -17.75
N LEU A 162 9.81 -3.31 -17.59
CA LEU A 162 9.02 -3.88 -18.69
C LEU A 162 8.74 -2.85 -19.79
N MET A 163 8.38 -1.63 -19.41
CA MET A 163 8.11 -0.55 -20.39
C MET A 163 9.39 -0.05 -21.04
N ALA A 164 10.49 0.06 -20.31
CA ALA A 164 11.81 0.41 -20.84
C ALA A 164 12.29 -0.60 -21.89
N ALA A 165 12.17 -1.89 -21.60
CA ALA A 165 12.53 -2.95 -22.54
C ALA A 165 11.73 -2.88 -23.85
N LYS A 166 10.41 -2.62 -23.78
CA LYS A 166 9.55 -2.43 -24.94
C LYS A 166 9.93 -1.23 -25.80
N ARG A 167 10.52 -0.20 -25.20
CA ARG A 167 10.90 1.06 -25.86
C ARG A 167 12.37 1.10 -26.27
N GLY A 168 13.18 0.05 -25.98
CA GLY A 168 14.63 0.06 -26.19
C GLY A 168 15.38 1.10 -25.35
N LYS A 169 14.80 1.53 -24.22
CA LYS A 169 15.35 2.52 -23.29
C LYS A 169 15.86 1.85 -22.01
N LYS A 170 16.66 2.59 -21.26
CA LYS A 170 17.06 2.24 -19.89
C LYS A 170 16.47 3.28 -18.94
N ILE A 171 15.79 2.82 -17.89
CA ILE A 171 15.27 3.65 -16.80
C ILE A 171 15.92 3.14 -15.52
N ASN A 172 16.54 4.03 -14.77
CA ASN A 172 17.14 3.71 -13.48
C ASN A 172 16.07 3.83 -12.39
N ILE A 173 15.98 2.80 -11.54
CA ILE A 173 15.12 2.84 -10.36
C ILE A 173 16.03 2.91 -9.15
N ILE A 174 15.87 3.98 -8.38
CA ILE A 174 16.71 4.29 -7.22
C ILE A 174 15.82 4.22 -5.99
N ALA A 175 15.99 3.17 -5.20
CA ALA A 175 15.26 2.99 -3.96
C ALA A 175 15.91 3.82 -2.85
N ILE A 176 15.10 4.62 -2.14
CA ILE A 176 15.57 5.51 -1.07
C ILE A 176 14.99 5.01 0.26
N GLN A 177 15.88 4.79 1.21
CA GLN A 177 15.55 4.31 2.54
C GLN A 177 16.21 5.21 3.61
N ALA A 178 15.54 5.44 4.72
CA ALA A 178 16.13 6.14 5.85
C ALA A 178 17.16 5.23 6.54
N GLU A 179 18.34 5.74 6.85
CA GLU A 179 19.42 4.99 7.49
C GLU A 179 18.97 4.35 8.82
N ALA A 180 18.20 5.08 9.61
CA ALA A 180 17.68 4.61 10.90
C ALA A 180 16.58 3.52 10.77
N ALA A 181 16.08 3.25 9.56
CA ALA A 181 15.03 2.28 9.28
C ALA A 181 15.35 1.43 8.03
N ALA A 182 16.64 1.16 7.81
CA ALA A 182 17.11 0.35 6.69
C ALA A 182 16.79 -1.13 6.94
N ALA A 183 15.86 -1.67 6.12
CA ALA A 183 15.45 -3.07 6.17
C ALA A 183 16.10 -3.93 5.06
N TYR A 184 16.80 -3.28 4.10
CA TYR A 184 17.48 -3.91 2.98
C TYR A 184 18.90 -3.38 2.81
#